data_4c133b0e4b35ec666caada388d754a87
#
_entry.id   4c133b0e4b35ec666caada388d754a87
#
_cell.length_a   1.000
_cell.length_b   1.000
_cell.length_c   1.000
_cell.angle_alpha   90.00
_cell.angle_beta   90.00
_cell.angle_gamma   90.00
#
_symmetry.space_group_name_H-M   'P 1'
#
loop_
_entity.id
_entity.type
_entity.pdbx_description
1 polymer ?
#
loop_
_entity_poly.entity_id
_entity_poly.type
_entity_poly.pdbx_seq_one_letter_code
_entity_poly.pdbx_strand_id
1 'polypeptide(L)'
;MLLKQYRKEFRRPPNPQARHLRCVAYLDEDISDVLPYLNTVLNGHQYIKEPPSLTLKFNGKLITLYSKEIGINIVKDQDEADKILKWLQKKINDTWKKRKDIEPSFEVAKKPGILDILKRLPKTNCQECGRSTCMVFAVLVTEGKESLENCSQLDVQNKITLQHYLKQFMTQVSHP
;
A
#
# COMPACT_ATOMS: atom_id res chain seq x y z
N MET A 1 -20.42 -13.41 -5.29
CA MET A 1 -20.14 -12.32 -4.33
C MET A 1 -19.63 -12.99 -3.07
N LEU A 2 -18.41 -12.73 -2.63
CA LEU A 2 -17.80 -13.36 -1.45
C LEU A 2 -18.19 -12.60 -0.17
N LEU A 3 -17.91 -11.30 -0.11
CA LEU A 3 -18.23 -10.45 1.05
C LEU A 3 -19.52 -9.68 0.78
N LYS A 4 -20.57 -9.92 1.56
CA LYS A 4 -21.88 -9.29 1.43
C LYS A 4 -22.07 -8.17 2.43
N GLN A 5 -21.80 -8.45 3.71
CA GLN A 5 -22.02 -7.54 4.82
C GLN A 5 -20.83 -7.53 5.78
N TYR A 6 -20.74 -6.49 6.55
CA TYR A 6 -19.80 -6.38 7.68
C TYR A 6 -20.37 -5.45 8.75
N ARG A 7 -20.01 -5.69 9.99
CA ARG A 7 -20.27 -4.81 11.13
C ARG A 7 -19.00 -4.05 11.48
N LYS A 8 -19.05 -2.74 11.65
CA LYS A 8 -17.90 -1.91 11.99
C LYS A 8 -17.94 -1.44 13.44
N GLU A 9 -16.77 -1.33 14.02
CA GLU A 9 -16.53 -0.81 15.36
C GLU A 9 -15.41 0.23 15.30
N PHE A 10 -15.60 1.35 16.01
CA PHE A 10 -14.59 2.41 16.10
C PHE A 10 -13.97 2.40 17.49
N ARG A 11 -12.66 2.46 17.55
CA ARG A 11 -11.88 2.51 18.80
C ARG A 11 -11.02 3.75 18.82
N ARG A 12 -11.00 4.44 19.95
CA ARG A 12 -10.06 5.53 20.17
C ARG A 12 -8.70 4.94 20.57
N PRO A 13 -7.58 5.53 20.09
CA PRO A 13 -6.26 5.18 20.58
C PRO A 13 -6.15 5.44 22.09
N PRO A 14 -5.26 4.75 22.82
CA PRO A 14 -5.03 4.99 24.24
C PRO A 14 -4.54 6.41 24.55
N ASN A 15 -3.89 7.08 23.58
CA ASN A 15 -3.45 8.46 23.74
C ASN A 15 -4.64 9.44 23.63
N PRO A 16 -5.01 10.18 24.69
CA PRO A 16 -6.13 11.11 24.70
C PRO A 16 -6.00 12.28 23.70
N GLN A 17 -4.77 12.61 23.28
CA GLN A 17 -4.49 13.68 22.32
C GLN A 17 -4.61 13.22 20.87
N ALA A 18 -4.77 11.93 20.61
CA ALA A 18 -4.90 11.41 19.26
C ALA A 18 -6.25 11.82 18.65
N ARG A 19 -6.19 12.56 17.55
CA ARG A 19 -7.37 13.05 16.80
C ARG A 19 -7.90 12.06 15.76
N HIS A 20 -7.34 10.84 15.72
CA HIS A 20 -7.72 9.79 14.78
C HIS A 20 -8.45 8.66 15.49
N LEU A 21 -9.20 7.88 14.73
CA LEU A 21 -9.87 6.67 15.17
C LEU A 21 -9.19 5.44 14.56
N ARG A 22 -9.38 4.28 15.18
CA ARG A 22 -9.16 2.97 14.56
C ARG A 22 -10.51 2.41 14.17
N CYS A 23 -10.59 1.80 12.99
CA CYS A 23 -11.79 1.11 12.55
C CYS A 23 -11.50 -0.39 12.43
N VAL A 24 -12.38 -1.21 12.96
CA VAL A 24 -12.39 -2.66 12.78
C VAL A 24 -13.71 -3.05 12.16
N ALA A 25 -13.65 -3.75 11.02
CA ALA A 25 -14.83 -4.32 10.37
C ALA A 25 -14.82 -5.84 10.53
N TYR A 26 -15.86 -6.38 11.13
CA TYR A 26 -16.09 -7.83 11.28
C TYR A 26 -16.93 -8.31 10.11
N LEU A 27 -16.41 -9.30 9.40
CA LEU A 27 -16.98 -9.78 8.14
C LEU A 27 -17.98 -10.93 8.39
N ASP A 28 -19.02 -11.00 7.57
CA ASP A 28 -19.98 -12.09 7.56
C ASP A 28 -19.40 -13.40 6.99
N GLU A 29 -18.43 -13.27 6.07
CA GLU A 29 -17.82 -14.41 5.39
C GLU A 29 -16.30 -14.45 5.62
N ASP A 30 -15.72 -15.64 5.49
CA ASP A 30 -14.27 -15.85 5.50
C ASP A 30 -13.67 -15.43 4.14
N ILE A 31 -12.69 -14.55 4.18
CA ILE A 31 -12.02 -14.03 2.98
C ILE A 31 -10.60 -14.58 2.80
N SER A 32 -10.18 -15.59 3.56
CA SER A 32 -8.82 -16.15 3.50
C SER A 32 -8.39 -16.51 2.09
N ASP A 33 -9.27 -17.20 1.37
CA ASP A 33 -8.99 -17.73 0.03
C ASP A 33 -8.76 -16.64 -1.02
N VAL A 34 -9.28 -15.42 -0.82
CA VAL A 34 -9.09 -14.33 -1.77
C VAL A 34 -7.83 -13.52 -1.47
N LEU A 35 -7.26 -13.61 -0.27
CA LEU A 35 -6.10 -12.79 0.14
C LEU A 35 -4.88 -12.93 -0.78
N PRO A 36 -4.47 -14.15 -1.26
CA PRO A 36 -3.35 -14.28 -2.18
C PRO A 36 -3.59 -13.58 -3.52
N TYR A 37 -4.82 -13.63 -4.02
CA TYR A 37 -5.22 -12.95 -5.26
C TYR A 37 -5.27 -11.43 -5.07
N LEU A 38 -5.78 -10.96 -3.92
CA LEU A 38 -5.75 -9.54 -3.55
C LEU A 38 -4.32 -9.04 -3.39
N ASN A 39 -3.41 -9.87 -2.89
CA ASN A 39 -2.00 -9.54 -2.78
C ASN A 39 -1.40 -9.23 -4.16
N THR A 40 -1.73 -10.04 -5.19
CA THR A 40 -1.33 -9.76 -6.58
C THR A 40 -1.95 -8.46 -7.10
N VAL A 41 -3.27 -8.26 -6.90
CA VAL A 41 -4.01 -7.13 -7.49
C VAL A 41 -3.70 -5.80 -6.81
N LEU A 42 -3.50 -5.81 -5.49
CA LEU A 42 -3.32 -4.60 -4.67
C LEU A 42 -1.87 -4.33 -4.26
N ASN A 43 -0.95 -5.21 -4.66
CA ASN A 43 0.48 -5.07 -4.36
C ASN A 43 0.74 -4.90 -2.86
N GLY A 44 0.42 -5.93 -2.08
CA GLY A 44 0.43 -5.90 -0.62
C GLY A 44 1.73 -5.41 -0.01
N HIS A 45 1.62 -4.72 1.11
CA HIS A 45 2.77 -4.27 1.90
C HIS A 45 3.41 -5.43 2.69
N GLN A 46 2.57 -6.33 3.19
CA GLN A 46 2.97 -7.53 3.93
C GLN A 46 1.93 -8.63 3.72
N TYR A 47 2.38 -9.86 3.51
CA TYR A 47 1.54 -11.04 3.46
C TYR A 47 2.05 -12.07 4.46
N ILE A 48 1.15 -12.63 5.27
CA ILE A 48 1.44 -13.71 6.22
C ILE A 48 0.59 -14.92 5.81
N LYS A 49 1.21 -16.09 5.73
CA LYS A 49 0.53 -17.33 5.33
C LYS A 49 -0.30 -17.95 6.44
N GLU A 50 0.23 -17.92 7.68
CA GLU A 50 -0.37 -18.62 8.83
C GLU A 50 -0.26 -17.79 10.11
N PRO A 51 -1.38 -17.31 10.69
CA PRO A 51 -2.69 -17.25 10.09
C PRO A 51 -2.72 -16.28 8.88
N PRO A 52 -3.58 -16.53 7.85
CA PRO A 52 -3.54 -15.74 6.62
C PRO A 52 -3.95 -14.29 6.87
N SER A 53 -3.09 -13.38 6.44
CA SER A 53 -3.38 -11.94 6.50
C SER A 53 -2.64 -11.16 5.42
N LEU A 54 -3.27 -10.08 4.94
CA LEU A 54 -2.72 -9.16 3.96
C LEU A 54 -2.77 -7.74 4.51
N THR A 55 -1.62 -7.10 4.66
CA THR A 55 -1.52 -5.68 5.02
C THR A 55 -1.27 -4.85 3.78
N LEU A 56 -2.09 -3.82 3.59
CA LEU A 56 -1.95 -2.81 2.56
C LEU A 56 -1.45 -1.51 3.16
N LYS A 57 -0.59 -0.77 2.44
CA LYS A 57 -0.21 0.60 2.80
C LYS A 57 -0.88 1.56 1.82
N PHE A 58 -1.80 2.35 2.32
CA PHE A 58 -2.60 3.27 1.51
C PHE A 58 -2.65 4.66 2.14
N ASN A 59 -2.16 5.69 1.44
CA ASN A 59 -2.15 7.08 1.92
C ASN A 59 -1.63 7.24 3.36
N GLY A 60 -0.52 6.56 3.69
CA GLY A 60 0.07 6.59 5.03
C GLY A 60 -0.66 5.75 6.08
N LYS A 61 -1.75 5.08 5.72
CA LYS A 61 -2.51 4.18 6.58
C LYS A 61 -2.09 2.74 6.35
N LEU A 62 -2.18 1.93 7.39
CA LEU A 62 -2.08 0.48 7.29
C LEU A 62 -3.48 -0.13 7.42
N ILE A 63 -3.83 -0.95 6.44
CA ILE A 63 -5.09 -1.67 6.38
C ILE A 63 -4.73 -3.15 6.35
N THR A 64 -5.14 -3.90 7.38
CA THR A 64 -4.86 -5.33 7.46
C THR A 64 -6.16 -6.11 7.30
N LEU A 65 -6.16 -7.01 6.32
CA LEU A 65 -7.24 -7.95 6.04
C LEU A 65 -6.86 -9.30 6.67
N TYR A 66 -7.70 -9.79 7.54
CA TYR A 66 -7.65 -11.13 8.12
C TYR A 66 -8.78 -11.98 7.55
N SER A 67 -8.88 -13.22 7.96
CA SER A 67 -9.95 -14.14 7.49
C SER A 67 -11.36 -13.59 7.67
N LYS A 68 -11.67 -12.99 8.82
CA LYS A 68 -13.01 -12.47 9.17
C LYS A 68 -12.99 -11.05 9.72
N GLU A 69 -11.92 -10.33 9.51
CA GLU A 69 -11.75 -8.98 10.06
C GLU A 69 -10.93 -8.10 9.12
N ILE A 70 -11.28 -6.81 9.06
CA ILE A 70 -10.46 -5.78 8.42
C ILE A 70 -10.15 -4.71 9.46
N GLY A 71 -8.86 -4.51 9.74
CA GLY A 71 -8.37 -3.46 10.63
C GLY A 71 -7.82 -2.27 9.85
N ILE A 72 -8.27 -1.06 10.18
CA ILE A 72 -7.72 0.21 9.65
C ILE A 72 -7.12 0.97 10.83
N ASN A 73 -5.80 1.17 10.80
CA ASN A 73 -5.06 1.71 11.95
C ASN A 73 -5.35 3.18 12.25
N ILE A 74 -5.64 3.98 11.21
CA ILE A 74 -5.87 5.42 11.31
C ILE A 74 -6.96 5.82 10.34
N VAL A 75 -8.05 6.39 10.86
CA VAL A 75 -9.09 7.07 10.07
C VAL A 75 -9.41 8.39 10.74
N LYS A 76 -9.70 9.39 9.92
CA LYS A 76 -10.07 10.72 10.38
C LYS A 76 -11.45 10.71 11.04
N ASP A 77 -12.40 10.07 10.36
CA ASP A 77 -13.82 10.02 10.73
C ASP A 77 -14.47 8.72 10.20
N GLN A 78 -15.75 8.57 10.45
CA GLN A 78 -16.53 7.43 10.00
C GLN A 78 -16.71 7.40 8.48
N ASP A 79 -16.87 8.57 7.85
CA ASP A 79 -17.07 8.67 6.39
C ASP A 79 -15.84 8.18 5.62
N GLU A 80 -14.64 8.50 6.10
CA GLU A 80 -13.41 7.99 5.52
C GLU A 80 -13.32 6.47 5.65
N ALA A 81 -13.64 5.92 6.82
CA ALA A 81 -13.67 4.47 7.02
C ALA A 81 -14.66 3.79 6.07
N ASP A 82 -15.84 4.38 5.89
CA ASP A 82 -16.86 3.84 5.01
C ASP A 82 -16.46 3.83 3.54
N LYS A 83 -15.79 4.86 3.07
CA LYS A 83 -15.23 4.91 1.72
C LYS A 83 -14.18 3.81 1.51
N ILE A 84 -13.28 3.64 2.47
CA ILE A 84 -12.24 2.60 2.41
C ILE A 84 -12.87 1.21 2.43
N LEU A 85 -13.80 0.94 3.35
CA LEU A 85 -14.44 -0.37 3.49
C LEU A 85 -15.30 -0.73 2.26
N LYS A 86 -16.04 0.21 1.69
CA LYS A 86 -16.80 0.01 0.44
C LYS A 86 -15.88 -0.30 -0.73
N TRP A 87 -14.76 0.41 -0.83
CA TRP A 87 -13.76 0.15 -1.86
C TRP A 87 -13.15 -1.25 -1.69
N LEU A 88 -12.78 -1.64 -0.47
CA LEU A 88 -12.26 -2.97 -0.18
C LEU A 88 -13.29 -4.06 -0.49
N GLN A 89 -14.53 -3.90 -0.08
CA GLN A 89 -15.62 -4.85 -0.38
C GLN A 89 -15.76 -5.08 -1.88
N LYS A 90 -15.72 -3.98 -2.67
CA LYS A 90 -15.74 -4.08 -4.14
C LYS A 90 -14.52 -4.83 -4.65
N LYS A 91 -13.30 -4.49 -4.19
CA LYS A 91 -12.05 -5.14 -4.62
C LYS A 91 -12.04 -6.63 -4.27
N ILE A 92 -12.46 -7.00 -3.06
CA ILE A 92 -12.60 -8.40 -2.61
C ILE A 92 -13.51 -9.17 -3.57
N ASN A 93 -14.70 -8.64 -3.84
CA ASN A 93 -15.68 -9.30 -4.68
C ASN A 93 -15.27 -9.38 -6.15
N ASP A 94 -14.69 -8.31 -6.70
CA ASP A 94 -14.20 -8.26 -8.09
C ASP A 94 -13.03 -9.24 -8.29
N THR A 95 -12.10 -9.28 -7.34
CA THR A 95 -10.95 -10.21 -7.35
C THR A 95 -11.43 -11.65 -7.25
N TRP A 96 -12.36 -11.94 -6.34
CA TRP A 96 -12.95 -13.28 -6.20
C TRP A 96 -13.64 -13.76 -7.47
N LYS A 97 -14.37 -12.87 -8.14
CA LYS A 97 -15.02 -13.17 -9.42
C LYS A 97 -14.01 -13.50 -10.52
N LYS A 98 -12.89 -12.78 -10.56
CA LYS A 98 -11.85 -12.92 -11.58
C LYS A 98 -10.69 -13.84 -11.18
N ARG A 99 -10.77 -14.53 -10.03
CA ARG A 99 -9.65 -15.30 -9.47
C ARG A 99 -9.05 -16.37 -10.38
N LYS A 100 -9.83 -16.86 -11.36
CA LYS A 100 -9.33 -17.83 -12.33
C LYS A 100 -8.29 -17.24 -13.31
N ASP A 101 -8.33 -15.92 -13.50
CA ASP A 101 -7.45 -15.18 -14.41
C ASP A 101 -6.31 -14.47 -13.67
N ILE A 102 -6.22 -14.64 -12.34
CA ILE A 102 -5.24 -13.99 -11.49
C ILE A 102 -4.36 -15.06 -10.86
N GLU A 103 -3.05 -14.95 -11.01
CA GLU A 103 -2.09 -15.80 -10.32
C GLU A 103 -1.97 -15.38 -8.86
N PRO A 104 -2.23 -16.27 -7.88
CA PRO A 104 -2.15 -15.92 -6.46
C PRO A 104 -0.71 -15.73 -6.02
N SER A 105 -0.43 -14.64 -5.29
CA SER A 105 0.88 -14.39 -4.70
C SER A 105 0.84 -14.52 -3.18
N PHE A 106 1.74 -15.35 -2.65
CA PHE A 106 1.94 -15.57 -1.21
C PHE A 106 3.17 -14.83 -0.68
N GLU A 107 3.78 -14.00 -1.51
CA GLU A 107 4.96 -13.22 -1.17
C GLU A 107 4.65 -11.73 -1.25
N VAL A 108 5.40 -10.95 -0.48
CA VAL A 108 5.34 -9.49 -0.59
C VAL A 108 5.97 -9.07 -1.91
N ALA A 109 5.29 -8.19 -2.65
CA ALA A 109 5.89 -7.60 -3.83
C ALA A 109 7.22 -6.93 -3.47
N LYS A 110 8.28 -7.30 -4.19
CA LYS A 110 9.58 -6.68 -4.03
C LYS A 110 9.44 -5.18 -4.30
N LYS A 111 9.93 -4.36 -3.38
CA LYS A 111 9.99 -2.90 -3.54
C LYS A 111 11.37 -2.49 -4.03
N PRO A 112 11.47 -1.35 -4.75
CA PRO A 112 12.77 -0.80 -5.09
C PRO A 112 13.60 -0.60 -3.82
N GLY A 113 14.88 -0.99 -3.88
CA GLY A 113 15.81 -0.75 -2.77
C GLY A 113 16.13 0.74 -2.63
N ILE A 114 15.96 1.30 -1.44
CA ILE A 114 16.28 2.71 -1.16
C ILE A 114 17.74 3.00 -1.49
N LEU A 115 18.64 2.10 -1.09
CA LEU A 115 20.07 2.24 -1.35
C LEU A 115 20.41 2.15 -2.84
N ASP A 116 19.67 1.35 -3.62
CA ASP A 116 19.89 1.21 -5.06
C ASP A 116 19.49 2.49 -5.81
N ILE A 117 18.45 3.17 -5.33
CA ILE A 117 18.08 4.50 -5.81
C ILE A 117 19.13 5.52 -5.37
N LEU A 118 19.47 5.56 -4.07
CA LEU A 118 20.39 6.53 -3.51
C LEU A 118 21.80 6.47 -4.15
N LYS A 119 22.28 5.27 -4.49
CA LYS A 119 23.59 5.08 -5.16
C LYS A 119 23.69 5.87 -6.47
N ARG A 120 22.56 6.07 -7.17
CA ARG A 120 22.47 6.74 -8.47
C ARG A 120 22.03 8.20 -8.38
N LEU A 121 21.66 8.68 -7.20
CA LEU A 121 21.38 10.08 -6.95
C LEU A 121 22.69 10.87 -6.78
N PRO A 122 22.71 12.19 -7.04
CA PRO A 122 23.90 13.05 -6.94
C PRO A 122 24.52 13.09 -5.55
N LYS A 123 23.73 12.83 -4.50
CA LYS A 123 24.14 12.87 -3.07
C LYS A 123 24.62 14.22 -2.57
N THR A 124 24.33 15.28 -3.30
CA THR A 124 24.73 16.66 -2.95
C THR A 124 23.92 17.25 -1.81
N ASN A 125 22.74 16.68 -1.53
CA ASN A 125 21.76 17.23 -0.57
C ASN A 125 21.44 18.72 -0.85
N CYS A 126 21.40 19.13 -2.14
CA CYS A 126 21.24 20.51 -2.58
C CYS A 126 19.88 21.13 -2.23
N GLN A 127 18.88 20.30 -1.87
CA GLN A 127 17.52 20.71 -1.52
C GLN A 127 16.72 21.35 -2.67
N GLU A 128 17.25 21.42 -3.88
CA GLU A 128 16.55 21.99 -5.06
C GLU A 128 15.24 21.26 -5.40
N CYS A 129 15.14 19.96 -5.06
CA CYS A 129 13.92 19.17 -5.18
C CYS A 129 12.92 19.39 -4.02
N GLY A 130 13.20 20.33 -3.10
CA GLY A 130 12.36 20.60 -1.92
C GLY A 130 12.45 19.53 -0.82
N ARG A 131 13.44 18.62 -0.90
CA ARG A 131 13.68 17.58 0.13
C ARG A 131 14.96 17.87 0.88
N SER A 132 14.96 17.59 2.19
CA SER A 132 16.09 17.92 3.08
C SER A 132 17.38 17.16 2.71
N THR A 133 17.25 15.93 2.17
CA THR A 133 18.40 15.12 1.75
C THR A 133 18.05 14.23 0.58
N CYS A 134 19.07 13.78 -0.18
CA CYS A 134 18.90 12.78 -1.23
C CYS A 134 18.38 11.43 -0.70
N MET A 135 18.64 11.11 0.58
CA MET A 135 18.08 9.93 1.23
C MET A 135 16.56 10.04 1.37
N VAL A 136 16.04 11.18 1.85
CA VAL A 136 14.59 11.43 1.95
C VAL A 136 13.94 11.37 0.57
N PHE A 137 14.58 11.94 -0.44
CA PHE A 137 14.12 11.85 -1.83
C PHE A 137 14.04 10.39 -2.30
N ALA A 138 15.08 9.57 -2.06
CA ALA A 138 15.10 8.15 -2.42
C ALA A 138 13.97 7.35 -1.74
N VAL A 139 13.69 7.61 -0.45
CA VAL A 139 12.57 6.99 0.27
C VAL A 139 11.24 7.33 -0.40
N LEU A 140 11.01 8.60 -0.73
CA LEU A 140 9.76 9.03 -1.35
C LEU A 140 9.59 8.47 -2.76
N VAL A 141 10.67 8.34 -3.54
CA VAL A 141 10.66 7.66 -4.84
C VAL A 141 10.30 6.18 -4.68
N THR A 142 10.88 5.49 -3.68
CA THR A 142 10.53 4.08 -3.37
C THR A 142 9.05 3.92 -3.02
N GLU A 143 8.45 4.93 -2.37
CA GLU A 143 7.04 4.93 -2.01
C GLU A 143 6.10 5.41 -3.14
N GLY A 144 6.64 5.78 -4.30
CA GLY A 144 5.87 6.35 -5.41
C GLY A 144 5.31 7.74 -5.15
N LYS A 145 5.83 8.43 -4.12
CA LYS A 145 5.38 9.78 -3.72
C LYS A 145 6.21 10.91 -4.33
N GLU A 146 7.29 10.54 -5.01
CA GLU A 146 8.19 11.49 -5.63
C GLU A 146 8.60 10.99 -7.01
N SER A 147 8.75 11.91 -7.97
CA SER A 147 9.22 11.62 -9.32
C SER A 147 10.72 11.90 -9.46
N LEU A 148 11.42 11.07 -10.23
CA LEU A 148 12.83 11.31 -10.59
C LEU A 148 13.02 12.62 -11.34
N GLU A 149 11.95 13.10 -12.01
CA GLU A 149 11.96 14.37 -12.74
C GLU A 149 12.21 15.59 -11.85
N ASN A 150 11.86 15.50 -10.57
CA ASN A 150 11.99 16.58 -9.60
C ASN A 150 13.44 16.78 -9.09
N CYS A 151 14.37 15.86 -9.41
CA CYS A 151 15.77 16.02 -9.08
C CYS A 151 16.52 16.70 -10.23
N SER A 152 16.72 18.02 -10.15
CA SER A 152 17.40 18.84 -11.16
C SER A 152 18.87 18.45 -11.40
N GLN A 153 19.52 17.92 -10.36
CA GLN A 153 20.94 17.52 -10.38
C GLN A 153 21.15 16.06 -10.83
N LEU A 154 20.08 15.33 -11.13
CA LEU A 154 20.19 13.94 -11.59
C LEU A 154 20.58 13.92 -13.07
N ASP A 155 21.75 13.37 -13.38
CA ASP A 155 22.20 13.23 -14.75
C ASP A 155 21.31 12.28 -15.57
N VAL A 156 21.32 12.50 -16.88
CA VAL A 156 20.43 11.78 -17.82
C VAL A 156 20.65 10.27 -17.79
N GLN A 157 21.89 9.81 -17.69
CA GLN A 157 22.21 8.38 -17.70
C GLN A 157 21.68 7.67 -16.45
N ASN A 158 21.91 8.25 -15.26
CA ASN A 158 21.40 7.71 -14.01
C ASN A 158 19.87 7.79 -13.95
N LYS A 159 19.27 8.84 -14.54
CA LYS A 159 17.81 8.96 -14.64
C LYS A 159 17.20 7.82 -15.47
N ILE A 160 17.73 7.55 -16.66
CA ILE A 160 17.28 6.44 -17.52
C ILE A 160 17.44 5.10 -16.80
N THR A 161 18.58 4.89 -16.15
CA THR A 161 18.86 3.66 -15.41
C THR A 161 17.86 3.47 -14.25
N LEU A 162 17.56 4.53 -13.48
CA LEU A 162 16.58 4.49 -12.41
C LEU A 162 15.15 4.29 -12.92
N GLN A 163 14.77 4.92 -14.02
CA GLN A 163 13.46 4.70 -14.65
C GLN A 163 13.28 3.24 -15.06
N HIS A 164 14.31 2.64 -15.69
CA HIS A 164 14.27 1.22 -16.06
C HIS A 164 14.20 0.32 -14.83
N TYR A 165 14.99 0.61 -13.79
CA TYR A 165 14.97 -0.11 -12.52
C TYR A 165 13.59 -0.04 -11.85
N LEU A 166 12.99 1.14 -11.76
CA LEU A 166 11.69 1.33 -11.12
C LEU A 166 10.54 0.64 -11.88
N LYS A 167 10.62 0.58 -13.22
CA LYS A 167 9.61 -0.13 -14.03
C LYS A 167 9.44 -1.60 -13.63
N GLN A 168 10.47 -2.26 -13.10
CA GLN A 168 10.42 -3.65 -12.66
C GLN A 168 9.50 -3.86 -11.44
N PHE A 169 9.17 -2.78 -10.72
CA PHE A 169 8.34 -2.79 -9.52
C PHE A 169 6.97 -2.12 -9.73
N MET A 170 6.75 -1.53 -10.91
CA MET A 170 5.47 -0.89 -11.26
C MET A 170 4.49 -1.93 -11.80
N THR A 171 3.99 -2.80 -10.95
CA THR A 171 2.76 -3.52 -11.24
C THR A 171 1.62 -2.52 -11.12
N GLN A 172 0.72 -2.48 -12.11
CA GLN A 172 -0.35 -1.50 -12.22
C GLN A 172 -1.25 -1.50 -10.99
N VAL A 173 -1.03 -0.55 -10.09
CA VAL A 173 -1.94 -0.27 -8.98
C VAL A 173 -2.91 0.81 -9.47
N SER A 174 -4.10 0.40 -9.88
CA SER A 174 -5.20 1.35 -10.04
C SER A 174 -5.65 1.80 -8.65
N HIS A 175 -5.22 3.00 -8.25
CA HIS A 175 -5.70 3.67 -7.06
C HIS A 175 -7.20 4.03 -7.17
N PRO A 176 -7.93 4.09 -6.05
CA PRO A 176 -9.31 4.54 -6.02
C PRO A 176 -9.45 6.03 -6.33
#